data_de3e101c00db0461e9ad4bf647fcae7b
#
_entry.id   de3e101c00db0461e9ad4bf647fcae7b
#
_cell.length_a   1.000
_cell.length_b   1.000
_cell.length_c   1.000
_cell.angle_alpha   90.00
_cell.angle_beta   90.00
_cell.angle_gamma   90.00
#
_symmetry.space_group_name_H-M   'P 1'
#
loop_
_entity.id
_entity.type
_entity.pdbx_description
1 polymer ?
#
loop_
_entity_poly.entity_id
_entity_poly.type
_entity_poly.pdbx_seq_one_letter_code
_entity_poly.pdbx_strand_id
1 'polypeptide(L)'
;MKISFRTEVRSAAIDNDQVILRGISEDKESAVAADHVIAATGFRTDMRQHAFLSKEIVDAISVNSGLPELTSNFETQVRGLYVIGPASAHSFGPVMRFVYGARHAAPGVARHIAHSLKADARDGVWSSAEGHVLGRTGE
;
A
#
# COMPACT_ATOMS: atom_id res chain seq x y z
N MET A 1 -4.31 -22.97 -25.69
CA MET A 1 -3.65 -22.28 -24.54
C MET A 1 -3.38 -23.32 -23.47
N LYS A 2 -2.14 -23.48 -23.01
CA LYS A 2 -1.78 -24.37 -21.90
C LYS A 2 -1.73 -23.56 -20.60
N ILE A 3 -2.44 -23.99 -19.57
CA ILE A 3 -2.45 -23.36 -18.24
C ILE A 3 -1.81 -24.35 -17.28
N SER A 4 -0.83 -23.88 -16.49
CA SER A 4 -0.20 -24.63 -15.41
C SER A 4 -0.59 -24.02 -14.08
N PHE A 5 -1.13 -24.82 -13.17
CA PHE A 5 -1.51 -24.40 -11.82
C PHE A 5 -0.43 -24.82 -10.81
N ARG A 6 -0.41 -24.23 -9.63
CA ARG A 6 0.54 -24.53 -8.54
C ARG A 6 1.99 -24.51 -9.02
N THR A 7 2.32 -23.52 -9.84
CA THR A 7 3.66 -23.36 -10.40
C THR A 7 4.34 -22.17 -9.76
N GLU A 8 5.48 -22.40 -9.14
CA GLU A 8 6.35 -21.36 -8.57
C GLU A 8 7.54 -21.17 -9.51
N VAL A 9 7.67 -19.97 -10.10
CA VAL A 9 8.84 -19.60 -10.89
C VAL A 9 9.95 -19.16 -9.95
N ARG A 10 11.11 -19.82 -10.00
CA ARG A 10 12.27 -19.54 -9.12
C ARG A 10 13.37 -18.75 -9.80
N SER A 11 13.54 -18.93 -11.09
CA SER A 11 14.53 -18.19 -11.87
C SER A 11 14.09 -17.96 -13.30
N ALA A 12 14.64 -16.92 -13.91
CA ALA A 12 14.55 -16.63 -15.32
C ALA A 12 15.97 -16.36 -15.83
N ALA A 13 16.31 -16.93 -16.99
CA ALA A 13 17.60 -16.71 -17.66
C ALA A 13 17.36 -16.56 -19.16
N ILE A 14 18.29 -15.91 -19.86
CA ILE A 14 18.28 -15.84 -21.31
C ILE A 14 19.23 -16.91 -21.84
N ASP A 15 18.75 -17.73 -22.76
CA ASP A 15 19.53 -18.74 -23.49
C ASP A 15 19.08 -18.75 -24.94
N ASN A 16 20.02 -18.59 -25.88
CA ASN A 16 19.78 -18.55 -27.32
C ASN A 16 18.60 -17.67 -27.75
N ASP A 17 18.58 -16.42 -27.25
CA ASP A 17 17.53 -15.40 -27.49
C ASP A 17 16.14 -15.76 -26.96
N GLN A 18 16.03 -16.78 -26.14
CA GLN A 18 14.81 -17.17 -25.45
C GLN A 18 14.92 -16.98 -23.94
N VAL A 19 13.79 -16.71 -23.30
CA VAL A 19 13.70 -16.68 -21.83
C VAL A 19 13.38 -18.07 -21.33
N ILE A 20 14.27 -18.62 -20.51
CA ILE A 20 14.07 -19.91 -19.84
C ILE A 20 13.59 -19.64 -18.42
N LEU A 21 12.33 -19.97 -18.16
CA LEU A 21 11.76 -19.95 -16.81
C LEU A 21 11.97 -21.31 -16.16
N ARG A 22 12.58 -21.33 -14.96
CA ARG A 22 12.73 -22.56 -14.17
C ARG A 22 11.95 -22.43 -12.87
N GLY A 23 11.32 -23.50 -12.45
CA GLY A 23 10.53 -23.49 -11.23
C GLY A 23 10.04 -24.87 -10.84
N ILE A 24 9.10 -24.90 -9.90
CA ILE A 24 8.45 -26.12 -9.43
C ILE A 24 6.97 -26.05 -9.84
N SER A 25 6.49 -27.10 -10.48
CA SER A 25 5.08 -27.29 -10.80
C SER A 25 4.64 -28.64 -10.27
N GLU A 26 3.61 -28.65 -9.41
CA GLU A 26 3.11 -29.89 -8.77
C GLU A 26 4.24 -30.73 -8.12
N ASP A 27 5.11 -30.05 -7.35
CA ASP A 27 6.28 -30.63 -6.66
C ASP A 27 7.36 -31.25 -7.57
N LYS A 28 7.34 -30.92 -8.87
CA LYS A 28 8.35 -31.35 -9.83
C LYS A 28 9.05 -30.14 -10.44
N GLU A 29 10.36 -30.29 -10.64
CA GLU A 29 11.11 -29.31 -11.41
C GLU A 29 10.57 -29.19 -12.82
N SER A 30 10.40 -27.96 -13.29
CA SER A 30 9.92 -27.65 -14.64
C SER A 30 10.74 -26.52 -15.24
N ALA A 31 10.92 -26.58 -16.55
CA ALA A 31 11.51 -25.50 -17.33
C ALA A 31 10.63 -25.21 -18.54
N VAL A 32 10.44 -23.93 -18.83
CA VAL A 32 9.68 -23.44 -19.98
C VAL A 32 10.52 -22.43 -20.74
N ALA A 33 10.70 -22.64 -22.02
CA ALA A 33 11.31 -21.69 -22.95
C ALA A 33 10.21 -20.84 -23.58
N ALA A 34 10.42 -19.53 -23.69
CA ALA A 34 9.50 -18.61 -24.34
C ALA A 34 10.26 -17.45 -24.99
N ASP A 35 9.76 -16.96 -26.12
CA ASP A 35 10.30 -15.81 -26.82
C ASP A 35 9.95 -14.51 -26.07
N HIS A 36 8.80 -14.48 -25.38
CA HIS A 36 8.33 -13.36 -24.58
C HIS A 36 7.72 -13.83 -23.27
N VAL A 37 7.97 -13.08 -22.21
CA VAL A 37 7.39 -13.32 -20.88
C VAL A 37 6.69 -12.06 -20.40
N ILE A 38 5.43 -12.19 -20.01
CA ILE A 38 4.66 -11.12 -19.39
C ILE A 38 4.49 -11.45 -17.91
N ALA A 39 5.15 -10.70 -17.04
CA ALA A 39 5.04 -10.86 -15.59
C ALA A 39 3.81 -10.12 -15.04
N ALA A 40 2.66 -10.77 -15.08
CA ALA A 40 1.40 -10.22 -14.52
C ALA A 40 1.24 -10.60 -13.05
N THR A 41 2.29 -10.40 -12.24
CA THR A 41 2.37 -10.83 -10.84
C THR A 41 1.63 -9.92 -9.85
N GLY A 42 1.08 -8.80 -10.31
CA GLY A 42 0.50 -7.77 -9.44
C GLY A 42 1.59 -7.02 -8.67
N PHE A 43 1.18 -6.38 -7.58
CA PHE A 43 2.09 -5.70 -6.67
C PHE A 43 1.67 -5.96 -5.22
N ARG A 44 2.62 -5.85 -4.29
CA ARG A 44 2.37 -5.93 -2.86
C ARG A 44 2.45 -4.52 -2.29
N THR A 45 1.37 -4.10 -1.63
CA THR A 45 1.39 -2.87 -0.85
C THR A 45 2.00 -3.19 0.52
N ASP A 46 3.02 -2.44 0.92
CA ASP A 46 3.65 -2.55 2.23
C ASP A 46 3.94 -1.14 2.75
N MET A 47 3.30 -0.76 3.86
CA MET A 47 3.46 0.56 4.47
C MET A 47 4.90 0.86 4.88
N ARG A 48 5.69 -0.16 5.19
CA ARG A 48 7.11 -0.03 5.57
C ARG A 48 8.01 0.42 4.42
N GLN A 49 7.54 0.31 3.18
CA GLN A 49 8.31 0.69 1.98
C GLN A 49 8.06 2.13 1.52
N HIS A 50 7.20 2.88 2.23
CA HIS A 50 6.94 4.28 1.91
C HIS A 50 8.03 5.18 2.48
N ALA A 51 8.99 5.58 1.64
CA ALA A 51 10.17 6.36 2.02
C ALA A 51 9.86 7.74 2.64
N PHE A 52 8.66 8.27 2.45
CA PHE A 52 8.24 9.55 3.04
C PHE A 52 7.73 9.42 4.49
N LEU A 53 7.48 8.20 4.96
CA LEU A 53 7.10 7.97 6.36
C LEU A 53 8.36 7.76 7.19
N SER A 54 8.48 8.47 8.31
CA SER A 54 9.57 8.24 9.23
C SER A 54 9.41 6.87 9.91
N LYS A 55 10.53 6.33 10.40
CA LYS A 55 10.54 5.03 11.07
C LYS A 55 9.61 5.00 12.28
N GLU A 56 9.57 6.08 13.06
CA GLU A 56 8.71 6.22 14.24
C GLU A 56 7.23 6.12 13.88
N ILE A 57 6.81 6.73 12.78
CA ILE A 57 5.42 6.65 12.27
C ILE A 57 5.13 5.22 11.82
N VAL A 58 6.03 4.61 11.07
CA VAL A 58 5.86 3.23 10.58
C VAL A 58 5.76 2.23 11.73
N ASP A 59 6.61 2.39 12.77
CA ASP A 59 6.61 1.52 13.95
C ASP A 59 5.34 1.71 14.82
N ALA A 60 4.70 2.90 14.77
CA ALA A 60 3.46 3.19 15.49
C ALA A 60 2.19 2.69 14.78
N ILE A 61 2.30 2.31 13.51
CA ILE A 61 1.15 1.78 12.75
C ILE A 61 1.05 0.27 12.97
N SER A 62 -0.09 -0.21 13.45
CA SER A 62 -0.40 -1.64 13.43
C SER A 62 -0.53 -2.13 11.98
N VAL A 63 0.30 -3.09 11.61
CA VAL A 63 0.27 -3.69 10.27
C VAL A 63 0.00 -5.19 10.34
N ASN A 64 -0.88 -5.66 9.47
CA ASN A 64 -1.12 -7.07 9.23
C ASN A 64 -0.70 -7.40 7.80
N SER A 65 0.27 -8.29 7.64
CA SER A 65 0.83 -8.68 6.33
C SER A 65 1.31 -7.49 5.48
N GLY A 66 1.87 -6.44 6.13
CA GLY A 66 2.34 -5.23 5.47
C GLY A 66 1.27 -4.17 5.21
N LEU A 67 0.00 -4.47 5.48
CA LEU A 67 -1.12 -3.53 5.32
C LEU A 67 -1.55 -2.96 6.67
N PRO A 68 -1.91 -1.66 6.75
CA PRO A 68 -2.30 -1.03 7.99
C PRO A 68 -3.67 -1.52 8.47
N GLU A 69 -3.81 -1.69 9.77
CA GLU A 69 -5.11 -1.81 10.42
C GLU A 69 -5.70 -0.41 10.58
N LEU A 70 -6.93 -0.23 10.12
CA LEU A 70 -7.59 1.08 10.06
C LEU A 70 -8.88 1.08 10.88
N THR A 71 -9.16 2.23 11.47
CA THR A 71 -10.49 2.51 12.03
C THR A 71 -11.55 2.58 10.93
N SER A 72 -12.84 2.59 11.31
CA SER A 72 -13.95 2.78 10.36
C SER A 72 -13.88 4.09 9.54
N ASN A 73 -13.04 5.03 9.97
CA ASN A 73 -12.81 6.32 9.31
C ASN A 73 -11.50 6.38 8.52
N PHE A 74 -10.88 5.24 8.21
CA PHE A 74 -9.61 5.13 7.47
C PHE A 74 -8.39 5.69 8.21
N GLU A 75 -8.50 5.97 9.50
CA GLU A 75 -7.41 6.48 10.34
C GLU A 75 -6.59 5.31 10.90
N THR A 76 -5.28 5.49 10.96
CA THR A 76 -4.34 4.54 11.60
C THR A 76 -4.35 4.76 13.12
N GLN A 77 -3.46 4.06 13.86
CA GLN A 77 -3.19 4.31 15.27
C GLN A 77 -2.47 5.65 15.49
N VAL A 78 -1.85 6.20 14.44
CA VAL A 78 -1.26 7.54 14.46
C VAL A 78 -2.35 8.56 14.15
N ARG A 79 -2.74 9.35 15.15
CA ARG A 79 -3.80 10.35 15.02
C ARG A 79 -3.53 11.32 13.87
N GLY A 80 -4.52 11.54 13.03
CA GLY A 80 -4.43 12.41 11.86
C GLY A 80 -3.80 11.77 10.62
N LEU A 81 -3.32 10.52 10.73
CA LEU A 81 -2.80 9.77 9.58
C LEU A 81 -3.87 8.84 9.02
N TYR A 82 -4.35 9.16 7.83
CA TYR A 82 -5.38 8.41 7.12
C TYR A 82 -4.77 7.66 5.93
N VAL A 83 -5.22 6.44 5.70
CA VAL A 83 -4.76 5.62 4.57
C VAL A 83 -5.96 5.20 3.73
N ILE A 84 -5.95 5.60 2.45
CA ILE A 84 -6.97 5.27 1.44
C ILE A 84 -6.33 4.55 0.25
N GLY A 85 -7.16 4.01 -0.63
CA GLY A 85 -6.70 3.32 -1.84
C GLY A 85 -6.24 1.88 -1.55
N PRO A 86 -5.32 1.31 -2.35
CA PRO A 86 -4.94 -0.11 -2.27
C PRO A 86 -4.50 -0.56 -0.87
N ALA A 87 -3.85 0.32 -0.10
CA ALA A 87 -3.38 0.00 1.24
C ALA A 87 -4.51 -0.20 2.25
N SER A 88 -5.70 0.39 2.01
CA SER A 88 -6.88 0.19 2.86
C SER A 88 -7.72 -1.03 2.50
N ALA A 89 -7.34 -1.78 1.46
CA ALA A 89 -8.12 -2.92 0.97
C ALA A 89 -8.25 -4.06 1.99
N HIS A 90 -7.32 -4.20 2.92
CA HIS A 90 -7.41 -5.19 3.99
C HIS A 90 -8.59 -4.91 4.91
N SER A 91 -8.80 -3.65 5.30
CA SER A 91 -9.86 -3.24 6.23
C SER A 91 -11.23 -3.07 5.54
N PHE A 92 -11.26 -2.63 4.27
CA PHE A 92 -12.51 -2.21 3.59
C PHE A 92 -12.84 -3.01 2.32
N GLY A 93 -12.04 -4.02 2.00
CA GLY A 93 -12.29 -4.90 0.87
C GLY A 93 -11.64 -4.44 -0.45
N PRO A 94 -11.71 -5.34 -1.47
CA PRO A 94 -10.93 -5.19 -2.71
C PRO A 94 -11.32 -3.99 -3.57
N VAL A 95 -12.52 -3.42 -3.38
CA VAL A 95 -12.98 -2.24 -4.11
C VAL A 95 -12.06 -1.03 -3.89
N MET A 96 -11.34 -0.98 -2.76
CA MET A 96 -10.38 0.07 -2.43
C MET A 96 -9.16 0.08 -3.38
N ARG A 97 -8.91 -0.99 -4.12
CA ARG A 97 -7.83 -1.06 -5.12
C ARG A 97 -8.15 -0.31 -6.42
N PHE A 98 -9.39 0.15 -6.57
CA PHE A 98 -9.87 0.86 -7.74
C PHE A 98 -10.21 2.31 -7.41
N VAL A 99 -10.18 3.19 -8.41
CA VAL A 99 -10.59 4.59 -8.27
C VAL A 99 -12.00 4.73 -7.69
N TYR A 100 -12.88 3.76 -7.97
CA TYR A 100 -14.23 3.71 -7.42
C TYR A 100 -14.25 3.67 -5.88
N GLY A 101 -13.26 3.07 -5.24
CA GLY A 101 -13.13 3.04 -3.78
C GLY A 101 -12.99 4.43 -3.16
N ALA A 102 -12.41 5.39 -3.88
CA ALA A 102 -12.28 6.76 -3.41
C ALA A 102 -13.65 7.42 -3.16
N ARG A 103 -14.66 7.07 -3.95
CA ARG A 103 -16.03 7.58 -3.77
C ARG A 103 -16.65 7.18 -2.43
N HIS A 104 -16.26 6.01 -1.92
CA HIS A 104 -16.66 5.54 -0.59
C HIS A 104 -15.81 6.18 0.52
N ALA A 105 -14.49 6.22 0.34
CA ALA A 105 -13.56 6.68 1.36
C ALA A 105 -13.61 8.20 1.59
N ALA A 106 -13.62 9.01 0.52
CA ALA A 106 -13.44 10.45 0.62
C ALA A 106 -14.49 11.17 1.50
N PRO A 107 -15.82 10.88 1.40
CA PRO A 107 -16.79 11.56 2.26
C PRO A 107 -16.66 11.18 3.75
N GLY A 108 -16.25 9.93 4.04
CA GLY A 108 -16.04 9.45 5.41
C GLY A 108 -14.85 10.16 6.05
N VAL A 109 -13.71 10.12 5.37
CA VAL A 109 -12.46 10.76 5.82
C VAL A 109 -12.66 12.26 5.99
N ALA A 110 -13.24 12.95 5.01
CA ALA A 110 -13.46 14.40 5.10
C ALA A 110 -14.34 14.81 6.29
N ARG A 111 -15.42 14.07 6.55
CA ARG A 111 -16.28 14.32 7.73
C ARG A 111 -15.53 14.08 9.02
N HIS A 112 -14.77 12.99 9.12
CA HIS A 112 -14.01 12.68 10.32
C HIS A 112 -12.95 13.74 10.61
N ILE A 113 -12.18 14.17 9.61
CA ILE A 113 -11.21 15.26 9.72
C ILE A 113 -11.90 16.55 10.20
N ALA A 114 -13.02 16.94 9.58
CA ALA A 114 -13.73 18.14 9.96
C ALA A 114 -14.27 18.11 11.41
N HIS A 115 -14.67 16.91 11.89
CA HIS A 115 -15.07 16.70 13.28
C HIS A 115 -13.90 16.81 14.24
N SER A 116 -12.78 16.16 13.93
CA SER A 116 -11.57 16.18 14.75
C SER A 116 -11.02 17.60 14.89
N LEU A 117 -10.94 18.36 13.81
CA LEU A 117 -10.49 19.75 13.83
C LEU A 117 -11.39 20.66 14.69
N LYS A 118 -12.72 20.44 14.66
CA LYS A 118 -13.65 21.19 15.51
C LYS A 118 -13.51 20.83 16.99
N ALA A 119 -13.23 19.57 17.30
CA ALA A 119 -12.95 19.14 18.67
C ALA A 119 -11.66 19.76 19.18
N ASP A 120 -10.57 19.66 18.43
CA ASP A 120 -9.27 20.22 18.75
C ASP A 120 -9.31 21.75 18.97
N ALA A 121 -10.10 22.46 18.14
CA ALA A 121 -10.31 23.90 18.29
C ALA A 121 -11.07 24.27 19.59
N ARG A 122 -11.98 23.41 20.05
CA ARG A 122 -12.68 23.60 21.33
C ARG A 122 -11.79 23.37 22.54
N ASP A 123 -10.90 22.37 22.42
CA ASP A 123 -10.00 21.95 23.50
C ASP A 123 -8.71 22.77 23.56
N GLY A 124 -8.56 23.80 22.70
CA GLY A 124 -7.41 24.73 22.69
C GLY A 124 -6.09 24.10 22.22
N VAL A 125 -6.11 22.92 21.59
CA VAL A 125 -4.91 22.16 21.19
C VAL A 125 -4.12 22.86 20.06
N TRP A 126 -4.74 23.81 19.32
CA TRP A 126 -4.13 24.52 18.19
C TRP A 126 -3.35 25.77 18.56
N SER A 127 -3.23 26.14 19.83
CA SER A 127 -2.52 27.38 20.19
C SER A 127 -0.98 27.28 20.15
N SER A 128 -0.42 26.13 19.83
CA SER A 128 1.04 25.87 19.91
C SER A 128 1.71 25.45 18.60
N ALA A 129 1.00 25.40 17.48
CA ALA A 129 1.55 24.91 16.20
C ALA A 129 1.90 26.03 15.19
N GLU A 130 1.95 27.30 15.58
CA GLU A 130 2.51 28.37 14.76
C GLU A 130 4.03 28.41 14.97
N GLY A 131 4.77 27.63 14.19
CA GLY A 131 6.23 27.72 14.28
C GLY A 131 7.06 26.76 13.46
N HIS A 132 6.53 26.05 12.46
CA HIS A 132 7.43 25.34 11.54
C HIS A 132 6.90 25.29 10.11
N VAL A 133 6.79 26.47 9.50
CA VAL A 133 6.69 26.59 8.05
C VAL A 133 8.09 26.45 7.49
N LEU A 134 8.26 25.42 6.67
CA LEU A 134 9.44 25.12 5.84
C LEU A 134 10.07 26.39 5.29
N GLY A 135 11.32 26.65 5.67
CA GLY A 135 12.14 27.70 5.10
C GLY A 135 12.25 27.54 3.59
N ARG A 136 11.85 28.57 2.88
CA ARG A 136 12.22 28.79 1.48
C ARG A 136 13.76 28.82 1.42
N THR A 137 14.38 27.84 0.80
CA THR A 137 15.71 28.01 0.23
C THR A 137 15.54 28.73 -1.09
N GLY A 138 15.75 30.02 -1.05
CA GLY A 138 16.10 30.82 -2.21
C GLY A 138 17.62 30.86 -2.33
N GLU A 139 18.05 30.87 -3.58
CA GLU A 139 19.33 31.05 -4.24
C GLU A 139 19.97 29.79 -4.77
#